data_b1fa6a20137751351984130b4e35eb00
#
_entry.id   b1fa6a20137751351984130b4e35eb00
#
_cell.length_a   1.000
_cell.length_b   1.000
_cell.length_c   1.000
_cell.angle_alpha   90.00
_cell.angle_beta   90.00
_cell.angle_gamma   90.00
#
_symmetry.space_group_name_H-M   'P 1'
#
loop_
_entity.id
_entity.type
_entity.pdbx_description
1 polymer ?
#
loop_
_entity_poly.entity_id
_entity_poly.type
_entity_poly.pdbx_seq_one_letter_code
_entity_poly.pdbx_strand_id
1 'polypeptide(L)'
;ILVLKDGINDGSEADNTLHISFDEMSHDVHLYTYTVVHMDAEWSSESAILSNEYLNGYTTQDITDYEHSMNTSREYTHYEFIFPNADMTLTKSGNYQLRIYEDGDPTKRVAEVNFCVVDPLVAIDARVRNNTDVELSGRYQQLDFDVVTSALQIKDPNEIKVLVRQNNRTDNQVWLSRPTFMEH
;
A
#
# COMPACT_ATOMS: atom_id res chain seq x y z
N ILE A 1 -0.93 -3.13 -4.93
CA ILE A 1 -0.69 -1.68 -5.15
C ILE A 1 -1.96 -1.11 -5.75
N LEU A 2 -2.47 -0.05 -5.15
CA LEU A 2 -3.59 0.74 -5.68
C LEU A 2 -3.06 2.01 -6.36
N VAL A 3 -3.86 2.60 -7.24
CA VAL A 3 -3.48 3.80 -8.00
C VAL A 3 -4.55 4.87 -7.81
N LEU A 4 -4.13 6.12 -7.60
CA LEU A 4 -5.02 7.27 -7.67
C LEU A 4 -5.22 7.66 -9.15
N LYS A 5 -6.46 7.91 -9.53
CA LYS A 5 -6.82 8.52 -10.81
C LYS A 5 -7.42 9.88 -10.54
N ASP A 6 -6.84 10.91 -11.12
CA ASP A 6 -7.22 12.30 -10.83
C ASP A 6 -7.24 12.64 -9.32
N GLY A 7 -6.30 12.04 -8.58
CA GLY A 7 -6.13 12.27 -7.14
C GLY A 7 -7.10 11.50 -6.23
N ILE A 8 -7.86 10.52 -6.76
CA ILE A 8 -8.81 9.72 -5.96
C ILE A 8 -8.78 8.25 -6.36
N ASN A 9 -9.10 7.36 -5.41
CA ASN A 9 -9.51 5.99 -5.66
C ASN A 9 -10.78 5.72 -4.85
N ASP A 10 -11.90 5.59 -5.53
CA ASP A 10 -13.25 5.41 -4.97
C ASP A 10 -13.75 3.96 -5.06
N GLY A 11 -12.90 3.05 -5.50
CA GLY A 11 -13.24 1.64 -5.67
C GLY A 11 -14.15 1.32 -6.86
N SER A 12 -14.40 2.28 -7.76
CA SER A 12 -15.25 2.07 -8.93
C SER A 12 -14.64 1.11 -9.97
N GLU A 13 -13.33 0.94 -9.94
CA GLU A 13 -12.57 0.07 -10.84
C GLU A 13 -12.17 -1.23 -10.12
N ALA A 14 -12.73 -2.36 -10.54
CA ALA A 14 -12.48 -3.65 -9.91
C ALA A 14 -10.98 -4.04 -9.87
N ASP A 15 -10.19 -3.66 -10.89
CA ASP A 15 -8.76 -3.93 -10.95
C ASP A 15 -7.94 -3.03 -10.01
N ASN A 16 -8.57 -2.02 -9.42
CA ASN A 16 -7.93 -1.03 -8.55
C ASN A 16 -8.49 -1.07 -7.12
N THR A 17 -8.90 -2.26 -6.70
CA THR A 17 -9.41 -2.56 -5.36
C THR A 17 -8.63 -3.70 -4.72
N LEU A 18 -8.73 -3.81 -3.41
CA LEU A 18 -8.28 -4.95 -2.64
C LEU A 18 -9.48 -5.82 -2.30
N HIS A 19 -9.41 -7.09 -2.66
CA HIS A 19 -10.32 -8.12 -2.17
C HIS A 19 -9.68 -8.76 -0.95
N ILE A 20 -10.30 -8.60 0.18
CA ILE A 20 -9.78 -9.08 1.47
C ILE A 20 -10.76 -10.12 2.00
N SER A 21 -10.23 -11.30 2.34
CA SER A 21 -11.03 -12.35 2.94
C SER A 21 -10.24 -13.08 4.04
N PHE A 22 -10.95 -13.62 5.00
CA PHE A 22 -10.39 -14.43 6.07
C PHE A 22 -11.43 -15.39 6.62
N ASP A 23 -10.94 -16.49 7.21
CA ASP A 23 -11.77 -17.53 7.81
C ASP A 23 -11.68 -17.47 9.33
N GLU A 24 -12.81 -17.42 9.99
CA GLU A 24 -12.91 -17.66 11.41
C GLU A 24 -13.31 -19.11 11.67
N MET A 25 -12.56 -19.80 12.54
CA MET A 25 -12.71 -21.24 12.78
C MET A 25 -13.87 -21.54 13.75
N SER A 26 -15.02 -20.94 13.50
CA SER A 26 -16.29 -21.21 14.20
C SER A 26 -17.49 -20.92 13.29
N HIS A 27 -18.69 -21.38 13.67
CA HIS A 27 -19.96 -20.96 13.06
C HIS A 27 -20.64 -19.80 13.82
N ASP A 28 -20.04 -19.30 14.88
CA ASP A 28 -20.53 -18.10 15.55
C ASP A 28 -20.23 -16.89 14.66
N VAL A 29 -21.21 -16.02 14.48
CA VAL A 29 -21.02 -14.78 13.74
C VAL A 29 -20.50 -13.71 14.68
N HIS A 30 -19.29 -13.25 14.45
CA HIS A 30 -18.70 -12.12 15.15
C HIS A 30 -18.80 -10.86 14.32
N LEU A 31 -18.89 -9.71 14.98
CA LEU A 31 -18.87 -8.42 14.34
C LEU A 31 -17.41 -8.01 14.10
N TYR A 32 -17.05 -7.85 12.85
CA TYR A 32 -15.73 -7.32 12.49
C TYR A 32 -15.87 -5.93 11.88
N THR A 33 -14.94 -5.07 12.23
CA THR A 33 -14.81 -3.74 11.64
C THR A 33 -13.41 -3.57 11.09
N TYR A 34 -13.24 -2.69 10.10
CA TYR A 34 -11.91 -2.33 9.63
C TYR A 34 -11.72 -0.82 9.60
N THR A 35 -10.47 -0.42 9.78
CA THR A 35 -9.98 0.95 9.63
C THR A 35 -8.77 0.96 8.70
N VAL A 36 -8.49 2.12 8.12
CA VAL A 36 -7.30 2.30 7.28
C VAL A 36 -6.48 3.47 7.83
N VAL A 37 -5.20 3.23 8.04
CA VAL A 37 -4.26 4.24 8.54
C VAL A 37 -3.13 4.48 7.54
N HIS A 38 -2.74 5.73 7.39
CA HIS A 38 -1.59 6.11 6.57
C HIS A 38 -0.31 5.95 7.38
N MET A 39 0.67 5.24 6.80
CA MET A 39 1.95 4.93 7.43
C MET A 39 3.05 5.85 6.91
N ASP A 40 4.15 5.96 7.67
CA ASP A 40 5.35 6.61 7.16
C ASP A 40 6.01 5.83 6.02
N ALA A 41 6.97 6.44 5.33
CA ALA A 41 7.65 5.84 4.19
C ALA A 41 8.42 4.56 4.55
N GLU A 42 8.80 4.39 5.80
CA GLU A 42 9.62 3.29 6.31
C GLU A 42 8.78 2.20 7.00
N TRP A 43 7.47 2.37 7.07
CA TRP A 43 6.51 1.46 7.75
C TRP A 43 6.74 1.35 9.26
N SER A 44 7.42 2.33 9.87
CA SER A 44 7.79 2.28 11.27
C SER A 44 6.70 2.81 12.20
N SER A 45 5.90 3.74 11.72
CA SER A 45 4.83 4.39 12.49
C SER A 45 3.72 4.93 11.59
N GLU A 46 2.61 5.26 12.22
CA GLU A 46 1.57 6.03 11.55
C GLU A 46 2.10 7.41 11.19
N SER A 47 1.74 7.90 10.02
CA SER A 47 2.14 9.24 9.60
C SER A 47 1.42 10.32 10.42
N ALA A 48 1.97 11.53 10.42
CA ALA A 48 1.35 12.67 11.10
C ALA A 48 0.14 13.27 10.34
N ILE A 49 -0.26 12.66 9.21
CA ILE A 49 -1.37 13.14 8.38
C ILE A 49 -2.69 12.73 9.03
N LEU A 50 -3.63 13.65 9.11
CA LEU A 50 -4.96 13.37 9.67
C LEU A 50 -5.80 12.49 8.73
N SER A 51 -6.67 11.66 9.28
CA SER A 51 -7.48 10.72 8.50
C SER A 51 -8.34 11.40 7.41
N ASN A 52 -8.86 12.58 7.67
CA ASN A 52 -9.64 13.36 6.72
C ASN A 52 -8.81 13.97 5.57
N GLU A 53 -7.49 13.85 5.61
CA GLU A 53 -6.61 14.29 4.52
C GLU A 53 -6.33 13.18 3.50
N TYR A 54 -6.43 11.91 3.91
CA TYR A 54 -6.14 10.76 3.04
C TYR A 54 -7.34 9.85 2.79
N LEU A 55 -8.39 9.94 3.62
CA LEU A 55 -9.67 9.25 3.45
C LEU A 55 -10.79 10.25 3.28
N ASN A 56 -11.69 9.95 2.35
CA ASN A 56 -12.97 10.63 2.23
C ASN A 56 -14.08 9.61 2.53
N GLY A 57 -15.05 9.99 3.37
CA GLY A 57 -16.10 9.12 3.85
C GLY A 57 -15.90 8.64 5.30
N TYR A 58 -16.25 7.40 5.56
CA TYR A 58 -16.11 6.81 6.90
C TYR A 58 -14.66 6.48 7.22
N THR A 59 -14.31 6.51 8.51
CA THR A 59 -12.99 6.09 9.01
C THR A 59 -12.99 4.64 9.51
N THR A 60 -14.18 4.08 9.73
CA THR A 60 -14.39 2.70 10.16
C THR A 60 -15.60 2.14 9.42
N GLN A 61 -15.53 0.90 8.96
CA GLN A 61 -16.64 0.19 8.33
C GLN A 61 -16.79 -1.21 8.92
N ASP A 62 -18.05 -1.68 8.95
CA ASP A 62 -18.38 -3.04 9.36
C ASP A 62 -18.14 -4.01 8.21
N ILE A 63 -17.69 -5.22 8.53
CA ILE A 63 -17.58 -6.34 7.59
C ILE A 63 -18.87 -7.15 7.72
N THR A 64 -19.75 -7.01 6.74
CA THR A 64 -21.11 -7.60 6.78
C THR A 64 -21.29 -8.77 5.84
N ASP A 65 -20.35 -8.99 4.93
CA ASP A 65 -20.39 -10.09 3.98
C ASP A 65 -19.67 -11.31 4.57
N TYR A 66 -20.46 -12.37 4.84
CA TYR A 66 -19.94 -13.61 5.39
C TYR A 66 -20.77 -14.82 4.94
N GLU A 67 -20.11 -15.96 4.87
CA GLU A 67 -20.72 -17.26 4.57
C GLU A 67 -20.24 -18.35 5.53
N HIS A 68 -21.16 -19.22 5.95
CA HIS A 68 -20.82 -20.40 6.74
C HIS A 68 -20.35 -21.56 5.86
N SER A 69 -19.33 -22.27 6.31
CA SER A 69 -18.89 -23.49 5.65
C SER A 69 -20.00 -24.54 5.66
N MET A 70 -20.14 -25.27 4.55
CA MET A 70 -21.09 -26.39 4.45
C MET A 70 -20.38 -27.69 4.10
N ASN A 71 -20.75 -28.78 4.78
CA ASN A 71 -20.20 -30.13 4.54
C ASN A 71 -18.68 -30.24 4.69
N THR A 72 -18.09 -29.45 5.55
CA THR A 72 -16.66 -29.46 5.87
C THR A 72 -16.37 -30.27 7.13
N SER A 73 -15.17 -30.80 7.26
CA SER A 73 -14.71 -31.53 8.46
C SER A 73 -14.47 -30.63 9.68
N ARG A 74 -14.35 -29.35 9.45
CA ARG A 74 -14.25 -28.29 10.46
C ARG A 74 -15.17 -27.14 10.05
N GLU A 75 -15.87 -26.62 11.00
CA GLU A 75 -16.77 -25.48 10.81
C GLU A 75 -15.94 -24.20 10.79
N TYR A 76 -16.26 -23.30 9.85
CA TYR A 76 -15.69 -21.95 9.79
C TYR A 76 -16.72 -20.99 9.18
N THR A 77 -16.53 -19.71 9.46
CA THR A 77 -17.23 -18.60 8.82
C THR A 77 -16.24 -17.84 7.96
N HIS A 78 -16.53 -17.71 6.69
CA HIS A 78 -15.76 -16.94 5.72
C HIS A 78 -16.25 -15.52 5.68
N TYR A 79 -15.38 -14.54 5.84
CA TYR A 79 -15.67 -13.12 5.73
C TYR A 79 -14.95 -12.55 4.53
N GLU A 80 -15.62 -11.67 3.78
CA GLU A 80 -14.99 -10.96 2.66
C GLU A 80 -15.48 -9.52 2.54
N PHE A 81 -14.64 -8.66 1.98
CA PHE A 81 -14.99 -7.28 1.65
C PHE A 81 -14.02 -6.68 0.63
N ILE A 82 -14.46 -5.58 0.02
CA ILE A 82 -13.70 -4.86 -0.99
C ILE A 82 -13.35 -3.46 -0.45
N PHE A 83 -12.08 -3.06 -0.65
CA PHE A 83 -11.58 -1.74 -0.32
C PHE A 83 -10.67 -1.21 -1.46
N PRO A 84 -10.69 0.11 -1.82
CA PRO A 84 -11.67 1.13 -1.44
C PRO A 84 -13.08 0.84 -1.96
N ASN A 85 -14.06 1.57 -1.45
CA ASN A 85 -15.44 1.50 -1.90
C ASN A 85 -16.10 2.89 -1.83
N ALA A 86 -17.36 3.01 -2.22
CA ALA A 86 -18.07 4.29 -2.28
C ALA A 86 -18.16 5.03 -0.93
N ASP A 87 -18.10 4.28 0.19
CA ASP A 87 -18.23 4.81 1.55
C ASP A 87 -16.88 5.16 2.18
N MET A 88 -15.77 4.66 1.63
CA MET A 88 -14.41 4.92 2.12
C MET A 88 -13.44 4.97 0.92
N THR A 89 -13.11 6.19 0.49
CA THR A 89 -12.27 6.44 -0.67
C THR A 89 -10.90 6.98 -0.28
N LEU A 90 -9.88 6.71 -1.09
CA LEU A 90 -8.51 7.18 -0.89
C LEU A 90 -8.25 8.46 -1.69
N THR A 91 -7.60 9.44 -1.07
CA THR A 91 -7.29 10.75 -1.68
C THR A 91 -5.81 11.12 -1.65
N LYS A 92 -4.96 10.31 -1.05
CA LYS A 92 -3.50 10.50 -1.04
C LYS A 92 -2.77 9.22 -1.39
N SER A 93 -1.62 9.37 -2.04
CA SER A 93 -0.65 8.29 -2.22
C SER A 93 0.17 8.08 -0.94
N GLY A 94 0.72 6.88 -0.80
CA GLY A 94 1.59 6.53 0.32
C GLY A 94 1.48 5.06 0.74
N ASN A 95 2.00 4.78 1.90
CA ASN A 95 1.91 3.48 2.54
C ASN A 95 0.68 3.44 3.44
N TYR A 96 -0.03 2.33 3.41
CA TYR A 96 -1.26 2.17 4.17
C TYR A 96 -1.31 0.83 4.87
N GLN A 97 -1.91 0.82 6.05
CA GLN A 97 -2.23 -0.39 6.79
C GLN A 97 -3.74 -0.45 7.05
N LEU A 98 -4.39 -1.49 6.52
CA LEU A 98 -5.77 -1.82 6.85
C LEU A 98 -5.74 -2.74 8.07
N ARG A 99 -6.52 -2.42 9.09
CA ARG A 99 -6.58 -3.12 10.37
C ARG A 99 -7.99 -3.61 10.62
N ILE A 100 -8.12 -4.88 10.98
CA ILE A 100 -9.41 -5.52 11.30
C ILE A 100 -9.49 -5.73 12.80
N TYR A 101 -10.64 -5.38 13.36
CA TYR A 101 -10.92 -5.46 14.79
C TYR A 101 -12.21 -6.25 15.04
N GLU A 102 -12.24 -7.04 16.11
CA GLU A 102 -13.42 -7.71 16.61
C GLU A 102 -14.23 -6.73 17.48
N ASP A 103 -15.57 -6.77 17.35
CA ASP A 103 -16.54 -5.94 18.11
C ASP A 103 -16.29 -4.41 18.01
N GLY A 104 -15.55 -3.94 17.03
CA GLY A 104 -15.15 -2.53 16.93
C GLY A 104 -14.20 -2.08 18.04
N ASP A 105 -13.62 -3.01 18.82
CA ASP A 105 -12.70 -2.72 19.91
C ASP A 105 -11.26 -2.56 19.39
N PRO A 106 -10.66 -1.36 19.48
CA PRO A 106 -9.28 -1.11 19.01
C PRO A 106 -8.21 -1.97 19.70
N THR A 107 -8.54 -2.56 20.86
CA THR A 107 -7.62 -3.44 21.60
C THR A 107 -7.66 -4.88 21.08
N LYS A 108 -8.70 -5.24 20.33
CA LYS A 108 -8.93 -6.57 19.76
C LYS A 108 -8.59 -6.62 18.26
N ARG A 109 -7.40 -6.17 17.88
CA ARG A 109 -6.97 -6.26 16.49
C ARG A 109 -6.68 -7.72 16.12
N VAL A 110 -7.39 -8.25 15.13
CA VAL A 110 -7.29 -9.65 14.69
C VAL A 110 -6.44 -9.84 13.45
N ALA A 111 -6.39 -8.84 12.57
CA ALA A 111 -5.56 -8.91 11.36
C ALA A 111 -5.13 -7.51 10.88
N GLU A 112 -4.10 -7.50 10.04
CA GLU A 112 -3.64 -6.30 9.34
C GLU A 112 -3.13 -6.63 7.94
N VAL A 113 -3.34 -5.71 7.00
CA VAL A 113 -2.89 -5.81 5.62
C VAL A 113 -2.16 -4.54 5.23
N ASN A 114 -0.90 -4.67 4.80
CA ASN A 114 -0.10 -3.55 4.31
C ASN A 114 -0.25 -3.43 2.79
N PHE A 115 -0.50 -2.22 2.30
CA PHE A 115 -0.59 -1.93 0.88
C PHE A 115 -0.07 -0.53 0.56
N CYS A 116 0.26 -0.30 -0.72
CA CYS A 116 0.72 1.01 -1.19
C CYS A 116 -0.30 1.59 -2.15
N VAL A 117 -0.45 2.90 -2.09
CA VAL A 117 -1.24 3.72 -3.02
C VAL A 117 -0.30 4.63 -3.79
N VAL A 118 -0.34 4.58 -5.10
CA VAL A 118 0.52 5.35 -5.99
C VAL A 118 -0.29 6.45 -6.67
N ASP A 119 0.26 7.66 -6.67
CA ASP A 119 -0.16 8.73 -7.56
C ASP A 119 0.90 8.84 -8.67
N PRO A 120 0.60 8.55 -9.94
CA PRO A 120 1.59 8.46 -11.01
C PRO A 120 2.05 9.84 -11.52
N LEU A 121 2.55 10.69 -10.61
CA LEU A 121 2.99 12.06 -10.91
C LEU A 121 4.44 12.12 -11.43
N VAL A 122 5.19 11.01 -11.38
CA VAL A 122 6.58 10.95 -11.86
C VAL A 122 6.75 9.84 -12.89
N ALA A 123 7.63 10.05 -13.86
CA ALA A 123 8.10 9.00 -14.73
C ALA A 123 9.51 8.57 -14.31
N ILE A 124 9.78 7.27 -14.43
CA ILE A 124 11.10 6.71 -14.14
C ILE A 124 11.59 6.01 -15.41
N ASP A 125 12.72 6.46 -15.95
CA ASP A 125 13.46 5.74 -17.01
C ASP A 125 14.59 4.95 -16.34
N ALA A 126 14.52 3.63 -16.40
CA ALA A 126 15.45 2.76 -15.69
C ALA A 126 16.11 1.74 -16.63
N ARG A 127 17.42 1.51 -16.46
CA ARG A 127 18.21 0.55 -17.23
C ARG A 127 19.04 -0.31 -16.31
N VAL A 128 18.96 -1.62 -16.49
CA VAL A 128 19.79 -2.58 -15.79
C VAL A 128 20.90 -3.07 -16.72
N ARG A 129 22.15 -2.98 -16.26
CA ARG A 129 23.34 -3.45 -16.97
C ARG A 129 24.02 -4.57 -16.18
N ASN A 130 24.53 -5.59 -16.89
CA ASN A 130 25.27 -6.70 -16.25
C ASN A 130 26.74 -6.32 -15.94
N ASN A 131 27.25 -5.25 -16.55
CA ASN A 131 28.57 -4.72 -16.25
C ASN A 131 28.39 -3.44 -15.43
N THR A 132 29.13 -3.32 -14.35
CA THR A 132 29.18 -2.10 -13.56
C THR A 132 30.31 -1.21 -14.02
N ASP A 133 30.23 0.09 -13.72
CA ASP A 133 31.33 1.02 -14.02
C ASP A 133 32.59 0.74 -13.18
N VAL A 134 32.46 -0.07 -12.12
CA VAL A 134 33.54 -0.42 -11.18
C VAL A 134 34.06 -1.84 -11.42
N GLU A 135 33.19 -2.77 -11.84
CA GLU A 135 33.55 -4.18 -12.01
C GLU A 135 32.95 -4.78 -13.30
N LEU A 136 33.83 -5.28 -14.17
CA LEU A 136 33.49 -5.86 -15.47
C LEU A 136 33.25 -7.38 -15.43
N SER A 137 33.33 -8.00 -14.24
CA SER A 137 33.26 -9.47 -14.11
C SER A 137 31.87 -10.07 -14.32
N GLY A 138 30.83 -9.22 -14.43
CA GLY A 138 29.44 -9.66 -14.58
C GLY A 138 28.83 -10.27 -13.30
N ARG A 139 29.51 -10.15 -12.17
CA ARG A 139 28.99 -10.63 -10.85
C ARG A 139 27.95 -9.71 -10.25
N TYR A 140 27.95 -8.43 -10.66
CA TYR A 140 27.04 -7.41 -10.16
C TYR A 140 26.24 -6.82 -11.31
N GLN A 141 25.06 -6.35 -10.97
CA GLN A 141 24.22 -5.57 -11.89
C GLN A 141 24.23 -4.11 -11.45
N GLN A 142 24.28 -3.22 -12.42
CA GLN A 142 24.12 -1.79 -12.18
C GLN A 142 22.75 -1.36 -12.65
N LEU A 143 22.05 -0.63 -11.80
CA LEU A 143 20.80 0.04 -12.11
C LEU A 143 21.09 1.54 -12.28
N ASP A 144 20.89 2.05 -13.48
CA ASP A 144 20.87 3.47 -13.79
C ASP A 144 19.42 3.89 -13.96
N PHE A 145 19.01 5.02 -13.40
CA PHE A 145 17.65 5.52 -13.59
C PHE A 145 17.59 7.04 -13.47
N ASP A 146 16.65 7.60 -14.21
CA ASP A 146 16.29 9.01 -14.19
C ASP A 146 14.87 9.16 -13.64
N VAL A 147 14.66 10.11 -12.72
CA VAL A 147 13.34 10.45 -12.19
C VAL A 147 12.89 11.78 -12.79
N VAL A 148 11.88 11.73 -13.63
CA VAL A 148 11.31 12.90 -14.29
C VAL A 148 10.21 13.47 -13.40
N THR A 149 10.45 14.64 -12.82
CA THR A 149 9.59 15.27 -11.82
C THR A 149 8.85 16.50 -12.34
N SER A 150 8.73 16.65 -13.66
CA SER A 150 8.15 17.85 -14.29
C SER A 150 6.71 18.17 -13.86
N ALA A 151 5.95 17.17 -13.42
CA ALA A 151 4.59 17.35 -12.90
C ALA A 151 4.55 17.73 -11.41
N LEU A 152 5.69 17.67 -10.71
CA LEU A 152 5.79 18.00 -9.29
C LEU A 152 6.50 19.32 -9.08
N GLN A 153 5.96 20.17 -8.20
CA GLN A 153 6.65 21.37 -7.76
C GLN A 153 7.61 21.03 -6.60
N ILE A 154 8.74 20.43 -6.93
CA ILE A 154 9.75 20.07 -5.93
C ILE A 154 10.60 21.32 -5.64
N LYS A 155 10.59 21.74 -4.37
CA LYS A 155 11.39 22.89 -3.93
C LYS A 155 12.83 22.52 -3.65
N ASP A 156 13.05 21.35 -3.06
CA ASP A 156 14.37 20.81 -2.76
C ASP A 156 14.48 19.36 -3.28
N PRO A 157 15.32 19.08 -4.29
CA PRO A 157 15.54 17.74 -4.80
C PRO A 157 16.07 16.74 -3.76
N ASN A 158 16.67 17.22 -2.66
CA ASN A 158 17.14 16.35 -1.57
C ASN A 158 15.97 15.77 -0.72
N GLU A 159 14.74 16.28 -0.87
CA GLU A 159 13.56 15.71 -0.23
C GLU A 159 13.07 14.44 -0.96
N ILE A 160 13.53 14.21 -2.19
CA ILE A 160 13.20 13.00 -2.94
C ILE A 160 13.93 11.82 -2.33
N LYS A 161 13.18 10.81 -1.94
CA LYS A 161 13.71 9.51 -1.52
C LYS A 161 13.30 8.45 -2.54
N VAL A 162 14.26 7.68 -3.01
CA VAL A 162 14.03 6.56 -3.93
C VAL A 162 14.31 5.25 -3.21
N LEU A 163 13.33 4.36 -3.22
CA LEU A 163 13.49 3.01 -2.70
C LEU A 163 13.67 2.03 -3.86
N VAL A 164 14.80 1.37 -3.90
CA VAL A 164 15.10 0.32 -4.87
C VAL A 164 14.94 -1.05 -4.20
N ARG A 165 14.14 -1.91 -4.82
CA ARG A 165 13.95 -3.31 -4.41
C ARG A 165 14.21 -4.25 -5.57
N GLN A 166 14.98 -5.30 -5.34
CA GLN A 166 15.16 -6.35 -6.32
C GLN A 166 14.10 -7.44 -6.09
N ASN A 167 13.33 -7.77 -7.14
CA ASN A 167 12.28 -8.81 -7.09
C ASN A 167 11.24 -8.60 -5.96
N ASN A 168 10.94 -7.33 -5.67
CA ASN A 168 10.01 -6.92 -4.60
C ASN A 168 10.40 -7.43 -3.19
N ARG A 169 11.66 -7.77 -2.97
CA ARG A 169 12.16 -8.21 -1.66
C ARG A 169 12.49 -7.03 -0.76
N THR A 170 12.16 -7.16 0.52
CA THR A 170 12.44 -6.13 1.53
C THR A 170 13.80 -6.28 2.20
N ASP A 171 14.38 -7.49 2.17
CA ASP A 171 15.68 -7.80 2.79
C ASP A 171 16.87 -7.27 2.01
N ASN A 172 16.70 -6.87 0.74
CA ASN A 172 17.76 -6.29 -0.09
C ASN A 172 17.38 -4.89 -0.63
N GLN A 173 16.53 -4.17 0.09
CA GLN A 173 16.13 -2.82 -0.30
C GLN A 173 17.24 -1.80 -0.01
N VAL A 174 17.34 -0.80 -0.88
CA VAL A 174 18.29 0.32 -0.75
C VAL A 174 17.54 1.64 -0.86
N TRP A 175 17.75 2.53 0.11
CA TRP A 175 17.26 3.89 0.09
C TRP A 175 18.31 4.84 -0.49
N LEU A 176 17.92 5.62 -1.48
CA LEU A 176 18.72 6.67 -2.08
C LEU A 176 18.06 8.01 -1.79
N SER A 177 18.79 8.92 -1.18
CA SER A 177 18.30 10.23 -0.75
C SER A 177 18.98 11.42 -1.44
N ARG A 178 19.90 11.16 -2.37
CA ARG A 178 20.60 12.21 -3.10
C ARG A 178 20.77 11.81 -4.56
N PRO A 179 20.37 12.67 -5.51
CA PRO A 179 20.66 12.46 -6.90
C PRO A 179 22.17 12.59 -7.16
N THR A 180 22.70 11.79 -8.08
CA THR A 180 24.10 11.89 -8.53
C THR A 180 24.29 13.10 -9.45
N PHE A 181 23.28 13.39 -10.27
CA PHE A 181 23.23 14.54 -11.18
C PHE A 181 21.83 15.14 -11.17
N MET A 182 21.74 16.45 -11.42
CA MET A 182 20.50 17.17 -11.63
C MET A 182 20.61 17.92 -12.96
N GLU A 183 19.64 17.70 -13.83
CA GLU A 183 19.45 18.51 -15.03
C GLU A 183 18.36 19.56 -14.76
N HIS A 184 18.62 20.81 -15.19
CA HIS A 184 17.73 21.96 -15.00
C HIS A 184 16.88 22.20 -16.26
#